data_0a1a5b190f3d08e3e514b891a42f4bb4
#
_entry.id   0a1a5b190f3d08e3e514b891a42f4bb4
#
_cell.length_a   1.000
_cell.length_b   1.000
_cell.length_c   1.000
_cell.angle_alpha   90.00
_cell.angle_beta   90.00
_cell.angle_gamma   90.00
#
_symmetry.space_group_name_H-M   'P 1'
#
loop_
_entity.id
_entity.type
_entity.pdbx_description
1 polymer ?
#
loop_
_entity_poly.entity_id
_entity_poly.type
_entity_poly.pdbx_seq_one_letter_code
_entity_poly.pdbx_strand_id
1 'polypeptide(L)'
;LCSRVQQRDWHHPVLQDWGAALLSTLSSITAPIQIVAHSFGCLTTMATLEAYPQLRAKIEQVILVAPANPARFGDNGFAANGQHNYAEFFYRLTPHVATTMLISENDPWLAFDDAQALAAAWQVKAINLGRVGHVNVASGFGPFPQIFDYLISENTMSHISITDDDKHFFKFAI
;
A
#
# COMPACT_ATOMS: atom_id res chain seq x y z
N LEU A 1 6.84 -6.81 16.12
CA LEU A 1 5.75 -5.91 16.54
C LEU A 1 5.02 -5.42 15.28
N CYS A 2 3.70 -5.57 15.23
CA CYS A 2 2.87 -5.04 14.14
C CYS A 2 2.01 -3.90 14.69
N SER A 3 1.88 -2.81 13.94
CA SER A 3 0.98 -1.71 14.26
C SER A 3 0.19 -1.28 13.03
N ARG A 4 -1.04 -0.84 13.24
CA ARG A 4 -1.90 -0.31 12.19
C ARG A 4 -1.91 1.22 12.27
N VAL A 5 -1.67 1.88 11.14
CA VAL A 5 -1.87 3.32 11.04
C VAL A 5 -3.36 3.63 11.18
N GLN A 6 -3.72 4.45 12.15
CA GLN A 6 -5.10 4.85 12.37
C GLN A 6 -5.41 6.09 11.57
N GLN A 7 -6.52 6.05 10.84
CA GLN A 7 -7.01 7.19 10.06
C GLN A 7 -8.20 7.84 10.78
N ARG A 8 -8.30 9.16 10.65
CA ARG A 8 -9.41 9.92 11.23
C ARG A 8 -10.74 9.58 10.56
N ASP A 9 -10.71 9.41 9.23
CA ASP A 9 -11.87 9.06 8.42
C ASP A 9 -11.45 8.08 7.33
N TRP A 10 -12.04 6.90 7.35
CA TRP A 10 -11.80 5.84 6.37
C TRP A 10 -12.64 6.01 5.10
N HIS A 11 -13.74 6.78 5.17
CA HIS A 11 -14.66 6.98 4.05
C HIS A 11 -14.32 8.20 3.19
N HIS A 12 -13.55 9.15 3.74
CA HIS A 12 -13.09 10.34 3.04
C HIS A 12 -11.56 10.40 3.08
N PRO A 13 -10.89 9.66 2.17
CA PRO A 13 -9.44 9.57 2.16
C PRO A 13 -8.82 10.86 1.60
N VAL A 14 -8.43 11.76 2.47
CA VAL A 14 -7.68 12.98 2.15
C VAL A 14 -6.20 12.68 2.29
N LEU A 15 -5.44 12.90 1.22
CA LEU A 15 -4.02 12.50 1.15
C LEU A 15 -3.18 13.16 2.24
N GLN A 16 -3.42 14.44 2.52
CA GLN A 16 -2.70 15.18 3.54
C GLN A 16 -2.93 14.59 4.94
N ASP A 17 -4.18 14.27 5.29
CA ASP A 17 -4.54 13.74 6.62
C ASP A 17 -3.96 12.32 6.79
N TRP A 18 -4.11 11.48 5.78
CA TRP A 18 -3.60 10.12 5.81
C TRP A 18 -2.07 10.10 5.83
N GLY A 19 -1.43 10.99 5.07
CA GLY A 19 0.03 11.16 5.07
C GLY A 19 0.57 11.61 6.43
N ALA A 20 -0.13 12.55 7.08
CA ALA A 20 0.25 13.02 8.43
C ALA A 20 0.15 11.88 9.47
N ALA A 21 -0.89 11.05 9.41
CA ALA A 21 -1.04 9.89 10.30
C ALA A 21 0.07 8.85 10.07
N LEU A 22 0.39 8.56 8.81
CA LEU A 22 1.49 7.66 8.44
C LEU A 22 2.84 8.21 8.92
N LEU A 23 3.13 9.49 8.63
CA LEU A 23 4.35 10.16 9.07
C LEU A 23 4.52 10.09 10.59
N SER A 24 3.47 10.39 11.35
CA SER A 24 3.47 10.30 12.81
C SER A 24 3.80 8.90 13.29
N THR A 25 3.15 7.88 12.72
CA THR A 25 3.39 6.48 13.06
C THR A 25 4.82 6.07 12.74
N LEU A 26 5.28 6.34 11.51
CA LEU A 26 6.64 5.98 11.11
C LEU A 26 7.70 6.70 11.95
N SER A 27 7.48 7.97 12.29
CA SER A 27 8.44 8.77 13.08
C SER A 27 8.64 8.22 14.49
N SER A 28 7.63 7.60 15.08
CA SER A 28 7.69 7.02 16.42
C SER A 28 8.44 5.69 16.50
N ILE A 29 8.73 5.05 15.36
CA ILE A 29 9.38 3.74 15.30
C ILE A 29 10.87 3.94 15.04
N THR A 30 11.71 3.32 15.88
CA THR A 30 13.18 3.35 15.76
C THR A 30 13.76 2.09 15.14
N ALA A 31 13.02 0.98 15.15
CA ALA A 31 13.40 -0.28 14.53
C ALA A 31 13.23 -0.24 13.01
N PRO A 32 13.88 -1.16 12.25
CA PRO A 32 13.59 -1.36 10.84
C PRO A 32 12.10 -1.64 10.59
N ILE A 33 11.56 -1.10 9.49
CA ILE A 33 10.14 -1.11 9.18
C ILE A 33 9.89 -1.84 7.86
N GLN A 34 8.89 -2.72 7.87
CA GLN A 34 8.24 -3.22 6.66
C GLN A 34 6.83 -2.66 6.59
N ILE A 35 6.46 -2.08 5.45
CA ILE A 35 5.15 -1.45 5.24
C ILE A 35 4.29 -2.36 4.36
N VAL A 36 3.07 -2.65 4.81
CA VAL A 36 2.02 -3.22 3.98
C VAL A 36 0.93 -2.16 3.85
N ALA A 37 0.67 -1.72 2.63
CA ALA A 37 -0.34 -0.73 2.32
C ALA A 37 -1.40 -1.32 1.38
N HIS A 38 -2.67 -0.94 1.55
CA HIS A 38 -3.77 -1.37 0.71
C HIS A 38 -4.52 -0.18 0.14
N SER A 39 -4.94 -0.28 -1.12
CA SER A 39 -5.81 0.70 -1.77
C SER A 39 -5.25 2.13 -1.72
N PHE A 40 -5.99 3.09 -1.18
CA PHE A 40 -5.54 4.48 -1.00
C PHE A 40 -4.31 4.60 -0.08
N GLY A 41 -4.12 3.64 0.84
CA GLY A 41 -2.91 3.55 1.64
C GLY A 41 -1.64 3.36 0.81
N CYS A 42 -1.73 2.74 -0.38
CA CYS A 42 -0.61 2.66 -1.33
C CYS A 42 -0.20 4.05 -1.83
N LEU A 43 -1.18 4.86 -2.23
CA LEU A 43 -0.95 6.25 -2.66
C LEU A 43 -0.37 7.07 -1.51
N THR A 44 -0.95 6.94 -0.31
CA THR A 44 -0.46 7.61 0.90
C THR A 44 1.00 7.27 1.18
N THR A 45 1.36 5.98 1.09
CA THR A 45 2.73 5.52 1.33
C THR A 45 3.69 6.15 0.32
N MET A 46 3.37 6.09 -0.97
CA MET A 46 4.20 6.66 -2.03
C MET A 46 4.42 8.17 -1.85
N ALA A 47 3.34 8.92 -1.61
CA ALA A 47 3.42 10.37 -1.39
C ALA A 47 4.20 10.74 -0.12
N THR A 48 4.04 9.96 0.97
CA THR A 48 4.77 10.20 2.22
C THR A 48 6.27 9.94 2.06
N LEU A 49 6.66 8.87 1.37
CA LEU A 49 8.07 8.57 1.11
C LEU A 49 8.73 9.58 0.16
N GLU A 50 7.96 10.18 -0.74
CA GLU A 50 8.43 11.28 -1.58
C GLU A 50 8.63 12.56 -0.78
N ALA A 51 7.64 12.94 0.02
CA ALA A 51 7.68 14.17 0.82
C ALA A 51 8.73 14.11 1.96
N TYR A 52 9.04 12.90 2.47
CA TYR A 52 9.93 12.71 3.62
C TYR A 52 11.03 11.66 3.33
N PRO A 53 12.00 11.97 2.46
CA PRO A 53 13.03 11.01 2.02
C PRO A 53 13.87 10.42 3.17
N GLN A 54 13.99 11.13 4.28
CA GLN A 54 14.73 10.66 5.48
C GLN A 54 14.10 9.41 6.12
N LEU A 55 12.80 9.15 5.89
CA LEU A 55 12.15 7.94 6.38
C LEU A 55 12.67 6.67 5.70
N ARG A 56 13.13 6.80 4.46
CA ARG A 56 13.57 5.66 3.62
C ARG A 56 14.69 4.86 4.27
N ALA A 57 15.56 5.51 5.05
CA ALA A 57 16.70 4.86 5.70
C ALA A 57 16.32 3.75 6.69
N LYS A 58 15.09 3.77 7.21
CA LYS A 58 14.60 2.76 8.16
C LYS A 58 13.55 1.82 7.56
N ILE A 59 13.20 1.98 6.27
CA ILE A 59 12.23 1.13 5.60
C ILE A 59 12.98 0.06 4.81
N GLU A 60 12.79 -1.18 5.22
CA GLU A 60 13.40 -2.34 4.56
C GLU A 60 12.62 -2.76 3.32
N GLN A 61 11.29 -2.69 3.40
CA GLN A 61 10.41 -3.16 2.33
C GLN A 61 9.05 -2.46 2.36
N VAL A 62 8.46 -2.31 1.20
CA VAL A 62 7.07 -1.88 1.01
C VAL A 62 6.33 -2.89 0.14
N ILE A 63 5.18 -3.35 0.61
CA ILE A 63 4.23 -4.15 -0.16
C ILE A 63 2.98 -3.30 -0.40
N LEU A 64 2.68 -3.05 -1.66
CA LEU A 64 1.52 -2.27 -2.11
C LEU A 64 0.46 -3.24 -2.63
N VAL A 65 -0.65 -3.38 -1.93
CA VAL A 65 -1.72 -4.34 -2.26
C VAL A 65 -2.89 -3.61 -2.91
N ALA A 66 -3.25 -4.01 -4.12
CA ALA A 66 -4.39 -3.47 -4.85
C ALA A 66 -4.47 -1.93 -4.76
N PRO A 67 -3.51 -1.17 -5.32
CA PRO A 67 -3.49 0.28 -5.23
C PRO A 67 -4.76 0.92 -5.75
N ALA A 68 -5.19 2.01 -5.14
CA ALA A 68 -6.27 2.83 -5.68
C ALA A 68 -5.83 3.56 -6.96
N ASN A 69 -6.78 3.83 -7.87
CA ASN A 69 -6.51 4.63 -9.05
C ASN A 69 -6.29 6.11 -8.67
N PRO A 70 -5.10 6.68 -8.88
CA PRO A 70 -4.81 8.05 -8.48
C PRO A 70 -5.69 9.10 -9.20
N ALA A 71 -6.23 8.78 -10.39
CA ALA A 71 -7.14 9.67 -11.11
C ALA A 71 -8.50 9.87 -10.42
N ARG A 72 -8.83 9.03 -9.43
CA ARG A 72 -10.09 9.13 -8.67
C ARG A 72 -10.00 10.04 -7.45
N PHE A 73 -8.84 10.64 -7.17
CA PHE A 73 -8.59 11.41 -5.95
C PHE A 73 -8.01 12.78 -6.28
N GLY A 74 -8.30 13.74 -5.41
CA GLY A 74 -7.78 15.11 -5.42
C GLY A 74 -7.63 15.62 -3.99
N ASP A 75 -7.41 16.92 -3.82
CA ASP A 75 -7.04 17.54 -2.54
C ASP A 75 -8.07 17.33 -1.43
N ASN A 76 -9.35 17.16 -1.79
CA ASN A 76 -10.45 16.99 -0.84
C ASN A 76 -11.00 15.55 -0.78
N GLY A 77 -10.22 14.55 -1.16
CA GLY A 77 -10.64 13.15 -1.23
C GLY A 77 -11.00 12.72 -2.64
N PHE A 78 -12.19 12.14 -2.84
CA PHE A 78 -12.61 11.70 -4.17
C PHE A 78 -12.77 12.89 -5.13
N ALA A 79 -12.08 12.85 -6.28
CA ALA A 79 -12.19 13.87 -7.31
C ALA A 79 -13.52 13.75 -8.07
N ALA A 80 -14.22 14.85 -8.26
CA ALA A 80 -15.36 14.92 -9.16
C ALA A 80 -14.90 14.98 -10.63
N ASN A 81 -15.79 14.60 -11.56
CA ASN A 81 -15.49 14.62 -12.98
C ASN A 81 -15.05 16.03 -13.43
N GLY A 82 -13.94 16.10 -14.14
CA GLY A 82 -13.38 17.35 -14.67
C GLY A 82 -12.60 18.19 -13.63
N GLN A 83 -12.50 17.76 -12.40
CA GLN A 83 -11.64 18.39 -11.39
C GLN A 83 -10.20 17.91 -11.50
N HIS A 84 -9.28 18.72 -10.94
CA HIS A 84 -7.90 18.31 -10.73
C HIS A 84 -7.83 16.98 -9.96
N ASN A 85 -7.01 16.05 -10.42
CA ASN A 85 -6.78 14.78 -9.77
C ASN A 85 -5.29 14.48 -9.67
N TYR A 86 -4.95 13.43 -8.94
CA TYR A 86 -3.58 13.10 -8.62
C TYR A 86 -2.85 12.23 -9.65
N ALA A 87 -3.44 11.90 -10.80
CA ALA A 87 -2.82 11.00 -11.77
C ALA A 87 -1.40 11.48 -12.15
N GLU A 88 -1.27 12.72 -12.63
CA GLU A 88 0.01 13.27 -13.07
C GLU A 88 1.08 13.25 -11.96
N PHE A 89 0.69 13.58 -10.73
CA PHE A 89 1.58 13.54 -9.57
C PHE A 89 2.08 12.13 -9.30
N PHE A 90 1.18 11.16 -9.17
CA PHE A 90 1.58 9.79 -8.80
C PHE A 90 2.37 9.08 -9.89
N TYR A 91 2.09 9.32 -11.16
CA TYR A 91 2.85 8.70 -12.26
C TYR A 91 4.29 9.20 -12.38
N ARG A 92 4.70 10.21 -11.60
CA ARG A 92 6.09 10.71 -11.53
C ARG A 92 6.88 10.18 -10.34
N LEU A 93 6.22 9.49 -9.40
CA LEU A 93 6.87 9.05 -8.17
C LEU A 93 7.69 7.78 -8.37
N THR A 94 8.71 7.64 -7.53
CA THR A 94 9.50 6.41 -7.37
C THR A 94 9.75 6.20 -5.88
N PRO A 95 9.51 5.00 -5.32
CA PRO A 95 9.58 4.80 -3.87
C PRO A 95 11.01 4.89 -3.31
N HIS A 96 12.05 4.60 -4.12
CA HIS A 96 13.47 4.56 -3.72
C HIS A 96 13.78 3.63 -2.53
N VAL A 97 12.91 2.64 -2.30
CA VAL A 97 13.06 1.54 -1.34
C VAL A 97 12.58 0.25 -2.00
N ALA A 98 12.99 -0.90 -1.49
CA ALA A 98 12.53 -2.18 -2.01
C ALA A 98 11.00 -2.25 -1.95
N THR A 99 10.34 -2.28 -3.12
CA THR A 99 8.89 -2.20 -3.22
C THR A 99 8.34 -3.25 -4.18
N THR A 100 7.29 -3.94 -3.76
CA THR A 100 6.54 -4.88 -4.60
C THR A 100 5.07 -4.47 -4.62
N MET A 101 4.43 -4.55 -5.77
CA MET A 101 3.01 -4.24 -5.95
C MET A 101 2.24 -5.53 -6.28
N LEU A 102 1.21 -5.83 -5.51
CA LEU A 102 0.30 -6.95 -5.73
C LEU A 102 -0.94 -6.43 -6.44
N ILE A 103 -1.23 -6.94 -7.64
CA ILE A 103 -2.31 -6.48 -8.51
C ILE A 103 -3.28 -7.60 -8.85
N SER A 104 -4.51 -7.24 -9.21
CA SER A 104 -5.59 -8.16 -9.54
C SER A 104 -6.16 -7.90 -10.92
N GLU A 105 -6.48 -8.97 -11.66
CA GLU A 105 -7.02 -8.89 -13.03
C GLU A 105 -8.44 -8.30 -13.10
N ASN A 106 -9.18 -8.34 -12.01
CA ASN A 106 -10.58 -7.90 -11.96
C ASN A 106 -10.85 -6.91 -10.83
N ASP A 107 -9.85 -6.09 -10.49
CA ASP A 107 -10.02 -5.01 -9.51
C ASP A 107 -10.97 -3.95 -10.09
N PRO A 108 -12.13 -3.65 -9.45
CA PRO A 108 -13.06 -2.65 -9.94
C PRO A 108 -12.59 -1.21 -9.71
N TRP A 109 -11.54 -1.00 -8.89
CA TRP A 109 -11.05 0.32 -8.51
C TRP A 109 -9.84 0.78 -9.32
N LEU A 110 -9.04 -0.15 -9.85
CA LEU A 110 -7.92 0.11 -10.74
C LEU A 110 -7.85 -1.01 -11.79
N ALA A 111 -8.13 -0.69 -13.05
CA ALA A 111 -8.06 -1.67 -14.13
C ALA A 111 -6.66 -2.30 -14.21
N PHE A 112 -6.57 -3.56 -14.62
CA PHE A 112 -5.32 -4.32 -14.63
C PHE A 112 -4.21 -3.65 -15.44
N ASP A 113 -4.54 -3.14 -16.64
CA ASP A 113 -3.58 -2.44 -17.50
C ASP A 113 -3.09 -1.13 -16.85
N ASP A 114 -3.98 -0.39 -16.17
CA ASP A 114 -3.62 0.81 -15.42
C ASP A 114 -2.73 0.47 -14.22
N ALA A 115 -3.00 -0.66 -13.54
CA ALA A 115 -2.17 -1.13 -12.45
C ALA A 115 -0.75 -1.49 -12.92
N GLN A 116 -0.63 -2.15 -14.08
CA GLN A 116 0.66 -2.45 -14.71
C GLN A 116 1.39 -1.16 -15.14
N ALA A 117 0.66 -0.20 -15.72
CA ALA A 117 1.23 1.10 -16.10
C ALA A 117 1.73 1.88 -14.88
N LEU A 118 0.98 1.85 -13.78
CA LEU A 118 1.37 2.49 -12.53
C LEU A 118 2.62 1.83 -11.92
N ALA A 119 2.69 0.49 -11.93
CA ALA A 119 3.86 -0.25 -11.47
C ALA A 119 5.11 0.07 -12.29
N ALA A 120 4.96 0.18 -13.62
CA ALA A 120 6.03 0.56 -14.52
C ALA A 120 6.50 2.00 -14.26
N ALA A 121 5.58 2.94 -14.06
CA ALA A 121 5.88 4.32 -13.72
C ALA A 121 6.65 4.42 -12.39
N TRP A 122 6.23 3.67 -11.38
CA TRP A 122 6.89 3.60 -10.09
C TRP A 122 8.19 2.77 -10.10
N GLN A 123 8.50 2.09 -11.19
CA GLN A 123 9.65 1.20 -11.35
C GLN A 123 9.68 0.09 -10.28
N VAL A 124 8.51 -0.47 -9.97
CA VAL A 124 8.36 -1.52 -8.98
C VAL A 124 7.95 -2.85 -9.62
N LYS A 125 8.30 -3.96 -8.97
CA LYS A 125 7.86 -5.29 -9.38
C LYS A 125 6.36 -5.41 -9.14
N ALA A 126 5.60 -5.75 -10.20
CA ALA A 126 4.20 -6.15 -10.08
C ALA A 126 4.08 -7.67 -10.03
N ILE A 127 3.26 -8.17 -9.11
CA ILE A 127 2.88 -9.58 -8.98
C ILE A 127 1.38 -9.67 -9.23
N ASN A 128 0.98 -10.43 -10.24
CA ASN A 128 -0.42 -10.70 -10.54
C ASN A 128 -0.96 -11.79 -9.62
N LEU A 129 -1.96 -11.46 -8.83
CA LEU A 129 -2.67 -12.38 -7.93
C LEU A 129 -3.81 -13.14 -8.64
N GLY A 130 -4.03 -12.90 -9.94
CA GLY A 130 -5.19 -13.40 -10.67
C GLY A 130 -6.45 -12.58 -10.38
N ARG A 131 -7.61 -13.24 -10.42
CA ARG A 131 -8.93 -12.60 -10.29
C ARG A 131 -9.38 -12.57 -8.83
N VAL A 132 -8.80 -11.69 -8.04
CA VAL A 132 -9.04 -11.58 -6.58
C VAL A 132 -9.80 -10.30 -6.17
N GLY A 133 -10.33 -9.56 -7.15
CA GLY A 133 -11.02 -8.28 -6.89
C GLY A 133 -10.09 -7.24 -6.28
N HIS A 134 -10.62 -6.41 -5.38
CA HIS A 134 -9.84 -5.35 -4.72
C HIS A 134 -9.10 -5.84 -3.46
N VAL A 135 -8.95 -7.15 -3.29
CA VAL A 135 -8.31 -7.78 -2.12
C VAL A 135 -8.91 -7.26 -0.80
N ASN A 136 -10.23 -7.13 -0.74
CA ASN A 136 -10.98 -6.65 0.41
C ASN A 136 -12.13 -7.59 0.76
N VAL A 137 -12.86 -7.30 1.85
CA VAL A 137 -14.00 -8.11 2.30
C VAL A 137 -15.08 -8.23 1.23
N ALA A 138 -15.36 -7.16 0.48
CA ALA A 138 -16.33 -7.17 -0.62
C ALA A 138 -15.93 -8.09 -1.77
N SER A 139 -14.64 -8.36 -1.93
CA SER A 139 -14.09 -9.31 -2.90
C SER A 139 -14.02 -10.75 -2.37
N GLY A 140 -14.55 -11.02 -1.18
CA GLY A 140 -14.46 -12.31 -0.52
C GLY A 140 -13.13 -12.56 0.21
N PHE A 141 -12.24 -11.55 0.28
CA PHE A 141 -11.03 -11.63 1.07
C PHE A 141 -11.35 -11.42 2.55
N GLY A 142 -10.93 -12.38 3.36
CA GLY A 142 -10.85 -12.25 4.81
C GLY A 142 -9.41 -12.00 5.25
N PRO A 143 -8.90 -12.80 6.19
CA PRO A 143 -7.47 -12.81 6.50
C PRO A 143 -6.65 -13.11 5.25
N PHE A 144 -5.52 -12.41 5.08
CA PHE A 144 -4.60 -12.60 3.95
C PHE A 144 -3.23 -13.05 4.47
N PRO A 145 -3.13 -14.30 5.01
CA PRO A 145 -1.88 -14.78 5.59
C PRO A 145 -0.75 -14.89 4.57
N GLN A 146 -1.06 -15.08 3.28
CA GLN A 146 -0.08 -15.13 2.20
C GLN A 146 0.75 -13.84 2.09
N ILE A 147 0.33 -12.74 2.72
CA ILE A 147 1.13 -11.51 2.75
C ILE A 147 2.50 -11.73 3.38
N PHE A 148 2.62 -12.69 4.30
CA PHE A 148 3.89 -13.04 4.92
C PHE A 148 4.91 -13.61 3.93
N ASP A 149 4.46 -14.30 2.87
CA ASP A 149 5.34 -14.85 1.84
C ASP A 149 6.07 -13.75 1.06
N TYR A 150 5.50 -12.54 1.05
CA TYR A 150 6.10 -11.35 0.42
C TYR A 150 6.95 -10.52 1.37
N LEU A 151 6.72 -10.62 2.69
CA LEU A 151 7.44 -9.86 3.71
C LEU A 151 8.74 -10.53 4.15
N ILE A 152 8.88 -11.83 3.99
CA ILE A 152 10.04 -12.59 4.43
C ILE A 152 11.03 -12.68 3.26
N SER A 153 12.19 -12.03 3.39
CA SER A 153 13.28 -12.26 2.43
C SER A 153 13.84 -13.67 2.61
N GLU A 154 14.34 -14.29 1.53
CA GLU A 154 14.90 -15.65 1.56
C GLU A 154 16.00 -15.84 2.64
N ASN A 155 16.68 -14.77 3.04
CA ASN A 155 17.69 -14.80 4.10
C ASN A 155 17.10 -14.89 5.52
N THR A 156 15.81 -14.65 5.72
CA THR A 156 15.16 -14.69 7.03
C THR A 156 14.44 -16.02 7.29
N MET A 157 14.21 -16.82 6.24
CA MET A 157 13.49 -18.11 6.34
C MET A 157 14.19 -19.15 7.22
N SER A 158 15.49 -18.99 7.51
CA SER A 158 16.24 -19.99 8.32
C SER A 158 15.97 -19.91 9.83
N HIS A 159 15.24 -18.90 10.32
CA HIS A 159 15.08 -18.65 11.76
C HIS A 159 13.69 -18.31 12.28
N ILE A 160 12.65 -18.28 11.45
CA ILE A 160 11.30 -17.95 11.91
C ILE A 160 10.37 -19.15 11.75
N SER A 161 10.02 -19.77 12.85
CA SER A 161 8.86 -20.68 12.94
C SER A 161 7.61 -19.80 13.11
N ILE A 162 6.87 -19.57 12.03
CA ILE A 162 5.59 -18.87 12.08
C ILE A 162 4.57 -19.84 12.66
N THR A 163 4.02 -19.52 13.84
CA THR A 163 2.93 -20.29 14.42
C THR A 163 1.60 -19.92 13.77
N ASP A 164 0.61 -20.82 13.78
CA ASP A 164 -0.71 -20.55 13.22
C ASP A 164 -1.44 -19.38 13.90
N ASP A 165 -1.08 -19.04 15.13
CA ASP A 165 -1.61 -17.88 15.86
C ASP A 165 -1.18 -16.55 15.26
N ASP A 166 0.00 -16.45 14.64
CA ASP A 166 0.50 -15.21 14.03
C ASP A 166 -0.26 -14.84 12.75
N LYS A 167 -0.97 -15.80 12.13
CA LYS A 167 -1.73 -15.59 10.88
C LYS A 167 -3.06 -14.86 11.08
N HIS A 168 -3.52 -14.69 12.31
CA HIS A 168 -4.83 -14.08 12.62
C HIS A 168 -4.84 -12.55 12.77
N PHE A 169 -3.68 -11.88 12.70
CA PHE A 169 -3.57 -10.47 13.04
C PHE A 169 -3.85 -9.47 11.90
N PHE A 170 -3.98 -9.92 10.65
CA PHE A 170 -4.27 -9.01 9.54
C PHE A 170 -5.75 -9.01 9.19
N LYS A 171 -6.52 -8.17 9.87
CA LYS A 171 -7.82 -7.73 9.37
C LYS A 171 -7.60 -6.47 8.56
N PHE A 172 -7.67 -6.57 7.24
CA PHE A 172 -7.82 -5.40 6.40
C PHE A 172 -9.18 -4.79 6.70
N ALA A 173 -9.21 -3.67 7.41
CA ALA A 173 -10.41 -2.87 7.47
C ALA A 173 -10.44 -1.98 6.24
N ILE A 174 -11.57 -2.02 5.57
CA ILE A 174 -12.01 -1.13 4.51
C ILE A 174 -12.09 0.27 5.08
#